data_3daac696c8b8455407ed45abe811257d
#
_entry.id   3daac696c8b8455407ed45abe811257d
#
_cell.length_a   1.000
_cell.length_b   1.000
_cell.length_c   1.000
_cell.angle_alpha   90.00
_cell.angle_beta   90.00
_cell.angle_gamma   90.00
#
_symmetry.space_group_name_H-M   'P 1'
#
loop_
_entity.id
_entity.type
_entity.pdbx_description
1 polymer ?
#
loop_
_entity_poly.entity_id
_entity_poly.type
_entity_poly.pdbx_seq_one_letter_code
_entity_poly.pdbx_strand_id
1 'polypeptide(L)'
;LPVLWLGYLWISAWKRKAQEQFATSRLMEVLSPERSRLKPLLKLILISLGVSCLILALVNPKIGTQLETVKREGVDIVFAIDVSKSMLAEDIAPNRIEKAKRLVSALLNQLASDRVGIIAYAAQAVPQLPITTDYGAAKMFLQALNTDMLSSQGTAIDAAIDLAATYFDDEDQTNRVIFILSDGEDHSENAMAAAKRAKELG
;
A
#
# COMPACT_ATOMS: atom_id res chain seq x y z
N LEU A 1 37.17 13.10 -8.83
CA LEU A 1 37.57 14.47 -9.20
C LEU A 1 39.02 14.81 -8.83
N PRO A 2 39.52 14.59 -7.58
CA PRO A 2 40.91 14.99 -7.23
C PRO A 2 41.97 14.31 -8.09
N VAL A 3 41.76 13.10 -8.55
CA VAL A 3 42.68 12.34 -9.41
C VAL A 3 42.87 13.05 -10.77
N LEU A 4 41.80 13.64 -11.36
CA LEU A 4 41.89 14.39 -12.61
C LEU A 4 42.72 15.65 -12.44
N TRP A 5 42.60 16.36 -11.32
CA TRP A 5 43.39 17.54 -11.01
C TRP A 5 44.87 17.22 -10.78
N LEU A 6 45.14 16.15 -10.01
CA LEU A 6 46.52 15.67 -9.84
C LEU A 6 47.16 15.23 -11.14
N GLY A 7 46.42 14.50 -12.00
CA GLY A 7 46.88 14.10 -13.30
C GLY A 7 47.18 15.31 -14.19
N TYR A 8 46.33 16.34 -14.16
CA TYR A 8 46.57 17.59 -14.92
C TYR A 8 47.81 18.32 -14.44
N LEU A 9 48.03 18.44 -13.12
CA LEU A 9 49.23 19.06 -12.54
C LEU A 9 50.48 18.30 -12.96
N TRP A 10 50.44 16.98 -12.88
CA TRP A 10 51.57 16.12 -13.26
C TRP A 10 51.90 16.25 -14.77
N ILE A 11 50.89 16.20 -15.65
CA ILE A 11 51.06 16.36 -17.09
C ILE A 11 51.57 17.77 -17.42
N SER A 12 51.07 18.81 -16.73
CA SER A 12 51.51 20.19 -16.97
C SER A 12 52.96 20.41 -16.54
N ALA A 13 53.37 19.80 -15.41
CA ALA A 13 54.75 19.85 -14.95
C ALA A 13 55.68 19.09 -15.91
N TRP A 14 55.28 17.91 -16.36
CA TRP A 14 56.02 17.11 -17.33
C TRP A 14 56.19 17.85 -18.67
N LYS A 15 55.12 18.46 -19.19
CA LYS A 15 55.18 19.29 -20.41
C LYS A 15 56.10 20.48 -20.26
N ARG A 16 56.15 21.14 -19.09
CA ARG A 16 57.11 22.24 -18.85
C ARG A 16 58.55 21.74 -18.89
N LYS A 17 58.87 20.64 -18.21
CA LYS A 17 60.21 20.04 -18.27
C LYS A 17 60.61 19.63 -19.69
N ALA A 18 59.74 19.01 -20.44
CA ALA A 18 59.99 18.63 -21.81
C ALA A 18 60.22 19.83 -22.71
N GLN A 19 59.52 20.94 -22.48
CA GLN A 19 59.70 22.19 -23.25
C GLN A 19 61.03 22.89 -22.96
N GLU A 20 61.47 22.88 -21.70
CA GLU A 20 62.75 23.44 -21.29
C GLU A 20 63.95 22.72 -21.93
N GLN A 21 63.78 21.43 -22.27
CA GLN A 21 64.81 20.65 -22.98
C GLN A 21 64.84 20.92 -24.48
N PHE A 22 63.75 21.41 -25.09
CA PHE A 22 63.70 21.65 -26.55
C PHE A 22 64.06 23.03 -26.97
N ALA A 23 63.72 24.07 -26.21
CA ALA A 23 64.03 25.44 -26.55
C ALA A 23 63.96 26.37 -25.34
N THR A 24 64.76 27.48 -25.39
CA THR A 24 64.71 28.57 -24.41
C THR A 24 63.33 29.24 -24.47
N SER A 25 62.79 29.66 -23.30
CA SER A 25 61.45 30.26 -23.18
C SER A 25 61.17 31.37 -24.18
N ARG A 26 62.15 32.11 -24.56
CA ARG A 26 62.06 33.20 -25.49
C ARG A 26 61.84 32.74 -26.95
N LEU A 27 62.41 31.58 -27.33
CA LEU A 27 62.21 31.00 -28.69
C LEU A 27 60.79 30.37 -28.79
N MET A 28 60.29 29.83 -27.70
CA MET A 28 58.93 29.25 -27.62
C MET A 28 57.83 30.33 -27.77
N GLU A 29 58.03 31.53 -27.27
CA GLU A 29 57.06 32.64 -27.49
C GLU A 29 56.96 33.04 -28.90
N VAL A 30 58.10 33.08 -29.65
CA VAL A 30 58.14 33.43 -31.08
C VAL A 30 57.56 32.31 -31.94
N LEU A 31 57.79 31.07 -31.61
CA LEU A 31 57.30 29.88 -32.35
C LEU A 31 55.82 29.56 -32.14
N SER A 32 55.20 30.02 -31.02
CA SER A 32 53.78 29.74 -30.74
C SER A 32 53.09 31.00 -30.17
N PRO A 33 52.83 32.02 -30.93
CA PRO A 33 52.23 33.29 -30.48
C PRO A 33 50.78 33.12 -30.02
N GLU A 34 50.07 32.09 -30.53
CA GLU A 34 48.65 31.83 -30.17
C GLU A 34 48.44 30.88 -29.00
N ARG A 35 49.48 30.56 -28.24
CA ARG A 35 49.37 29.62 -27.11
C ARG A 35 48.63 30.25 -25.92
N SER A 36 47.32 30.06 -25.90
CA SER A 36 46.46 30.48 -24.77
C SER A 36 46.72 29.62 -23.54
N ARG A 37 47.06 30.25 -22.41
CA ARG A 37 47.20 29.58 -21.10
C ARG A 37 45.83 29.19 -20.51
N LEU A 38 44.75 29.81 -20.98
CA LEU A 38 43.38 29.59 -20.49
C LEU A 38 42.69 28.36 -21.10
N LYS A 39 43.01 28.04 -22.38
CA LYS A 39 42.39 26.90 -23.09
C LYS A 39 42.51 25.55 -22.34
N PRO A 40 43.71 25.14 -21.84
CA PRO A 40 43.82 23.87 -21.13
C PRO A 40 43.12 23.86 -19.78
N LEU A 41 43.05 25.01 -19.08
CA LEU A 41 42.32 25.16 -17.82
C LEU A 41 40.81 25.05 -18.06
N LEU A 42 40.28 25.74 -19.07
CA LEU A 42 38.86 25.66 -19.44
C LEU A 42 38.46 24.24 -19.82
N LYS A 43 39.30 23.53 -20.56
CA LYS A 43 39.07 22.13 -20.91
C LYS A 43 39.01 21.23 -19.65
N LEU A 44 39.86 21.44 -18.68
CA LEU A 44 39.86 20.70 -17.43
C LEU A 44 38.56 20.96 -16.64
N ILE A 45 38.12 22.22 -16.54
CA ILE A 45 36.88 22.59 -15.86
C ILE A 45 35.67 21.92 -16.53
N LEU A 46 35.59 21.97 -17.85
CA LEU A 46 34.49 21.34 -18.61
C LEU A 46 34.45 19.81 -18.40
N ILE A 47 35.61 19.15 -18.43
CA ILE A 47 35.71 17.71 -18.19
C ILE A 47 35.29 17.39 -16.74
N SER A 48 35.79 18.17 -15.77
CA SER A 48 35.44 17.93 -14.35
C SER A 48 33.94 18.15 -14.10
N LEU A 49 33.33 19.14 -14.74
CA LEU A 49 31.88 19.39 -14.66
C LEU A 49 31.08 18.22 -15.26
N GLY A 50 31.50 17.76 -16.46
CA GLY A 50 30.84 16.62 -17.11
C GLY A 50 30.91 15.34 -16.26
N VAL A 51 32.08 15.05 -15.68
CA VAL A 51 32.24 13.90 -14.78
C VAL A 51 31.40 14.06 -13.51
N SER A 52 31.30 15.26 -12.94
CA SER A 52 30.41 15.54 -11.81
C SER A 52 28.95 15.26 -12.12
N CYS A 53 28.46 15.76 -13.26
CA CYS A 53 27.08 15.50 -13.70
C CYS A 53 26.83 14.00 -13.91
N LEU A 54 27.80 13.28 -14.47
CA LEU A 54 27.69 11.84 -14.69
C LEU A 54 27.64 11.07 -13.37
N ILE A 55 28.46 11.46 -12.38
CA ILE A 55 28.43 10.88 -11.03
C ILE A 55 27.07 11.14 -10.37
N LEU A 56 26.55 12.38 -10.46
CA LEU A 56 25.24 12.73 -9.91
C LEU A 56 24.11 11.92 -10.57
N ALA A 57 24.20 11.71 -11.87
CA ALA A 57 23.23 10.89 -12.60
C ALA A 57 23.28 9.40 -12.17
N LEU A 58 24.50 8.86 -11.96
CA LEU A 58 24.68 7.48 -11.50
C LEU A 58 24.26 7.26 -10.06
N VAL A 59 24.50 8.23 -9.19
CA VAL A 59 24.07 8.16 -7.76
C VAL A 59 22.56 8.15 -7.64
N ASN A 60 21.83 8.67 -8.66
CA ASN A 60 20.38 8.73 -8.70
C ASN A 60 19.82 9.10 -7.31
N PRO A 61 20.10 10.30 -6.77
CA PRO A 61 19.64 10.66 -5.44
C PRO A 61 18.12 10.59 -5.43
N LYS A 62 17.59 9.50 -4.89
CA LYS A 62 16.16 9.43 -4.55
C LYS A 62 15.96 10.45 -3.44
N ILE A 63 15.59 11.66 -3.81
CA ILE A 63 15.07 12.66 -2.88
C ILE A 63 13.84 11.98 -2.32
N GLY A 64 13.92 11.54 -1.05
CA GLY A 64 12.98 10.64 -0.44
C GLY A 64 11.54 11.12 -0.67
N THR A 65 10.78 10.33 -1.39
CA THR A 65 9.36 10.26 -1.11
C THR A 65 9.28 9.80 0.33
N GLN A 66 9.02 10.73 1.25
CA GLN A 66 8.48 10.35 2.53
C GLN A 66 7.26 9.50 2.18
N LEU A 67 7.25 8.25 2.65
CA LEU A 67 6.02 7.49 2.72
C LEU A 67 5.11 8.32 3.63
N GLU A 68 4.36 9.26 3.02
CA GLU A 68 3.20 9.80 3.66
C GLU A 68 2.32 8.58 3.89
N THR A 69 2.23 8.13 5.13
CA THR A 69 1.17 7.23 5.55
C THR A 69 -0.11 7.98 5.24
N VAL A 70 -0.69 7.67 4.07
CA VAL A 70 -2.02 8.15 3.71
C VAL A 70 -2.92 7.54 4.76
N LYS A 71 -3.28 8.34 5.77
CA LYS A 71 -4.25 7.96 6.77
C LYS A 71 -5.53 7.70 5.98
N ARG A 72 -5.88 6.44 5.81
CA ARG A 72 -7.15 6.08 5.18
C ARG A 72 -8.25 6.57 6.10
N GLU A 73 -9.10 7.47 5.62
CA GLU A 73 -10.28 7.95 6.33
C GLU A 73 -11.49 6.99 6.18
N GLY A 74 -11.28 5.79 5.63
CA GLY A 74 -12.31 4.78 5.44
C GLY A 74 -12.60 3.98 6.72
N VAL A 75 -13.76 3.33 6.75
CA VAL A 75 -14.20 2.43 7.82
C VAL A 75 -14.02 0.98 7.35
N ASP A 76 -13.60 0.10 8.26
CA ASP A 76 -13.57 -1.35 8.01
C ASP A 76 -14.90 -1.96 8.47
N ILE A 77 -15.64 -2.51 7.53
CA ILE A 77 -16.98 -3.02 7.74
C ILE A 77 -17.02 -4.53 7.52
N VAL A 78 -17.39 -5.29 8.52
CA VAL A 78 -17.63 -6.73 8.38
C VAL A 78 -19.13 -7.02 8.46
N PHE A 79 -19.67 -7.61 7.38
CA PHE A 79 -21.05 -8.08 7.33
C PHE A 79 -21.10 -9.55 7.75
N ALA A 80 -21.64 -9.83 8.93
CA ALA A 80 -21.94 -11.18 9.41
C ALA A 80 -23.40 -11.50 9.08
N ILE A 81 -23.61 -12.45 8.16
CA ILE A 81 -24.93 -12.78 7.63
C ILE A 81 -25.35 -14.16 8.08
N ASP A 82 -26.50 -14.24 8.74
CA ASP A 82 -27.11 -15.49 9.14
C ASP A 82 -27.58 -16.26 7.90
N VAL A 83 -27.14 -17.51 7.79
CA VAL A 83 -27.53 -18.45 6.74
C VAL A 83 -28.24 -19.68 7.32
N SER A 84 -28.77 -19.58 8.55
CA SER A 84 -29.61 -20.62 9.14
C SER A 84 -30.92 -20.83 8.37
N LYS A 85 -31.56 -21.97 8.52
CA LYS A 85 -32.81 -22.27 7.80
C LYS A 85 -33.98 -21.38 8.17
N SER A 86 -33.98 -20.78 9.37
CA SER A 86 -34.97 -19.79 9.77
C SER A 86 -35.01 -18.56 8.86
N MET A 87 -33.88 -18.25 8.23
CA MET A 87 -33.75 -17.16 7.26
C MET A 87 -34.48 -17.42 5.91
N LEU A 88 -35.03 -18.61 5.69
CA LEU A 88 -35.91 -18.92 4.58
C LEU A 88 -37.36 -18.48 4.81
N ALA A 89 -37.71 -18.02 6.02
CA ALA A 89 -39.04 -17.54 6.33
C ALA A 89 -39.48 -16.42 5.37
N GLU A 90 -40.73 -16.52 4.88
CA GLU A 90 -41.30 -15.59 3.88
C GLU A 90 -42.20 -14.53 4.53
N ASP A 91 -42.05 -14.28 5.81
CA ASP A 91 -42.73 -13.19 6.53
C ASP A 91 -42.33 -11.80 5.98
N ILE A 92 -41.15 -11.73 5.34
CA ILE A 92 -40.65 -10.56 4.60
C ILE A 92 -40.31 -11.01 3.17
N ALA A 93 -41.01 -10.43 2.19
CA ALA A 93 -40.83 -10.83 0.78
C ALA A 93 -39.45 -10.46 0.21
N PRO A 94 -38.77 -11.37 -0.54
CA PRO A 94 -39.19 -12.75 -0.88
C PRO A 94 -38.95 -13.74 0.25
N ASN A 95 -37.91 -13.57 1.06
CA ASN A 95 -37.58 -14.22 2.32
C ASN A 95 -36.52 -13.39 3.06
N ARG A 96 -36.21 -13.74 4.31
CA ARG A 96 -35.32 -12.98 5.18
C ARG A 96 -33.90 -12.89 4.60
N ILE A 97 -33.31 -13.99 4.10
CA ILE A 97 -31.95 -14.00 3.56
C ILE A 97 -31.84 -13.14 2.28
N GLU A 98 -32.80 -13.21 1.38
CA GLU A 98 -32.79 -12.39 0.17
C GLU A 98 -32.99 -10.89 0.51
N LYS A 99 -33.76 -10.59 1.54
CA LYS A 99 -33.90 -9.22 2.05
C LYS A 99 -32.60 -8.71 2.64
N ALA A 100 -31.90 -9.52 3.43
CA ALA A 100 -30.59 -9.21 3.98
C ALA A 100 -29.56 -8.94 2.87
N LYS A 101 -29.48 -9.80 1.85
CA LYS A 101 -28.61 -9.60 0.68
C LYS A 101 -28.90 -8.28 -0.05
N ARG A 102 -30.17 -7.95 -0.27
CA ARG A 102 -30.56 -6.69 -0.91
C ARG A 102 -30.13 -5.47 -0.07
N LEU A 103 -30.31 -5.54 1.25
CA LEU A 103 -29.91 -4.49 2.18
C LEU A 103 -28.39 -4.25 2.12
N VAL A 104 -27.59 -5.32 2.24
CA VAL A 104 -26.13 -5.24 2.18
C VAL A 104 -25.69 -4.73 0.81
N SER A 105 -26.30 -5.22 -0.29
CA SER A 105 -25.99 -4.74 -1.64
C SER A 105 -26.29 -3.24 -1.81
N ALA A 106 -27.35 -2.75 -1.20
CA ALA A 106 -27.69 -1.32 -1.22
C ALA A 106 -26.66 -0.49 -0.43
N LEU A 107 -26.22 -0.99 0.74
CA LEU A 107 -25.16 -0.37 1.52
C LEU A 107 -23.84 -0.32 0.74
N LEU A 108 -23.43 -1.44 0.12
CA LEU A 108 -22.22 -1.51 -0.72
C LEU A 108 -22.21 -0.49 -1.86
N ASN A 109 -23.39 -0.10 -2.37
CA ASN A 109 -23.49 0.93 -3.42
C ASN A 109 -23.24 2.36 -2.90
N GLN A 110 -23.35 2.58 -1.60
CA GLN A 110 -23.15 3.90 -0.96
C GLN A 110 -21.72 4.10 -0.41
N LEU A 111 -20.98 3.01 -0.28
CA LEU A 111 -19.59 3.05 0.18
C LEU A 111 -18.66 3.56 -0.93
N ALA A 112 -17.63 4.34 -0.57
CA ALA A 112 -16.70 4.93 -1.52
C ALA A 112 -15.23 4.56 -1.24
N SER A 113 -14.81 4.63 0.02
CA SER A 113 -13.41 4.42 0.43
C SER A 113 -13.27 3.36 1.53
N ASP A 114 -14.37 2.75 1.92
CA ASP A 114 -14.44 1.79 3.00
C ASP A 114 -13.98 0.40 2.54
N ARG A 115 -13.50 -0.41 3.46
CA ARG A 115 -13.18 -1.82 3.20
C ARG A 115 -14.32 -2.69 3.74
N VAL A 116 -14.62 -3.76 3.03
CA VAL A 116 -15.72 -4.66 3.41
C VAL A 116 -15.27 -6.09 3.48
N GLY A 117 -15.73 -6.81 4.49
CA GLY A 117 -15.59 -8.25 4.64
C GLY A 117 -16.95 -8.92 4.77
N ILE A 118 -17.07 -10.20 4.44
CA ILE A 118 -18.30 -10.98 4.55
C ILE A 118 -18.03 -12.27 5.29
N ILE A 119 -18.87 -12.55 6.28
CA ILE A 119 -18.91 -13.78 7.07
C ILE A 119 -20.30 -14.38 6.94
N ALA A 120 -20.39 -15.67 6.66
CA ALA A 120 -21.62 -16.43 6.78
C ALA A 120 -21.61 -17.18 8.13
N TYR A 121 -22.70 -17.17 8.85
CA TYR A 121 -22.78 -17.92 10.09
C TYR A 121 -24.13 -18.61 10.28
N ALA A 122 -24.12 -19.69 11.05
CA ALA A 122 -25.26 -20.42 11.59
C ALA A 122 -24.85 -20.98 12.96
N ALA A 123 -24.78 -22.29 13.20
CA ALA A 123 -24.16 -22.84 14.41
C ALA A 123 -22.64 -22.62 14.50
N GLN A 124 -22.01 -22.23 13.41
CA GLN A 124 -20.59 -21.84 13.31
C GLN A 124 -20.43 -20.68 12.32
N ALA A 125 -19.37 -19.90 12.46
CA ALA A 125 -19.03 -18.83 11.53
C ALA A 125 -17.95 -19.28 10.55
N VAL A 126 -18.12 -18.90 9.27
CA VAL A 126 -17.20 -19.26 8.17
C VAL A 126 -16.87 -18.02 7.36
N PRO A 127 -15.57 -17.75 7.11
CA PRO A 127 -15.16 -16.63 6.30
C PRO A 127 -15.60 -16.83 4.84
N GLN A 128 -16.19 -15.80 4.23
CA GLN A 128 -16.59 -15.81 2.83
C GLN A 128 -15.73 -14.87 2.00
N LEU A 129 -15.51 -13.67 2.49
CA LEU A 129 -14.69 -12.67 1.84
C LEU A 129 -13.86 -11.93 2.89
N PRO A 130 -12.52 -11.96 2.80
CA PRO A 130 -11.67 -11.14 3.66
C PRO A 130 -11.87 -9.65 3.36
N ILE A 131 -11.38 -8.76 4.23
CA ILE A 131 -11.50 -7.31 4.05
C ILE A 131 -10.88 -6.88 2.73
N THR A 132 -11.68 -6.20 1.90
CA THR A 132 -11.30 -5.71 0.57
C THR A 132 -12.03 -4.43 0.21
N THR A 133 -11.48 -3.67 -0.73
CA THR A 133 -12.12 -2.53 -1.38
C THR A 133 -12.87 -2.93 -2.67
N ASP A 134 -12.83 -4.20 -3.07
CA ASP A 134 -13.50 -4.69 -4.27
C ASP A 134 -14.98 -5.00 -3.97
N TYR A 135 -15.83 -3.99 -4.16
CA TYR A 135 -17.27 -4.14 -3.98
C TYR A 135 -17.93 -5.05 -5.03
N GLY A 136 -17.27 -5.26 -6.19
CA GLY A 136 -17.74 -6.20 -7.21
C GLY A 136 -17.62 -7.64 -6.68
N ALA A 137 -16.46 -7.99 -6.14
CA ALA A 137 -16.25 -9.27 -5.45
C ALA A 137 -17.22 -9.42 -4.28
N ALA A 138 -17.37 -8.38 -3.44
CA ALA A 138 -18.29 -8.42 -2.30
C ALA A 138 -19.72 -8.75 -2.72
N LYS A 139 -20.25 -8.13 -3.78
CA LYS A 139 -21.59 -8.44 -4.32
C LYS A 139 -21.68 -9.85 -4.85
N MET A 140 -20.64 -10.36 -5.50
CA MET A 140 -20.64 -11.73 -6.04
C MET A 140 -20.69 -12.76 -4.89
N PHE A 141 -19.86 -12.61 -3.87
CA PHE A 141 -19.88 -13.48 -2.68
C PHE A 141 -21.21 -13.38 -1.93
N LEU A 142 -21.74 -12.17 -1.76
CA LEU A 142 -23.05 -11.93 -1.14
C LEU A 142 -24.18 -12.69 -1.86
N GLN A 143 -24.19 -12.67 -3.19
CA GLN A 143 -25.21 -13.38 -3.98
C GLN A 143 -25.07 -14.90 -3.88
N ALA A 144 -23.85 -15.41 -3.75
CA ALA A 144 -23.58 -16.84 -3.60
C ALA A 144 -24.04 -17.43 -2.26
N LEU A 145 -24.26 -16.60 -1.22
CA LEU A 145 -24.73 -17.07 0.09
C LEU A 145 -26.08 -17.80 -0.07
N ASN A 146 -26.19 -18.92 0.63
CA ASN A 146 -27.43 -19.69 0.73
C ASN A 146 -27.45 -20.47 2.05
N THR A 147 -28.62 -20.96 2.46
CA THR A 147 -28.83 -21.66 3.72
C THR A 147 -28.30 -23.10 3.74
N ASP A 148 -27.88 -23.62 2.58
CA ASP A 148 -27.31 -24.97 2.47
C ASP A 148 -25.76 -24.98 2.59
N MET A 149 -25.15 -23.79 2.70
CA MET A 149 -23.68 -23.68 2.81
C MET A 149 -23.13 -24.30 4.11
N LEU A 150 -23.91 -24.24 5.18
CA LEU A 150 -23.51 -24.76 6.49
C LEU A 150 -24.40 -25.95 6.86
N SER A 151 -23.77 -27.08 7.11
CA SER A 151 -24.48 -28.31 7.47
C SER A 151 -25.02 -28.30 8.93
N SER A 152 -24.38 -27.51 9.80
CA SER A 152 -24.80 -27.34 11.20
C SER A 152 -25.84 -26.23 11.31
N GLN A 153 -26.97 -26.55 11.97
CA GLN A 153 -28.07 -25.61 12.19
C GLN A 153 -27.94 -24.98 13.57
N GLY A 154 -28.42 -23.77 13.73
CA GLY A 154 -28.33 -22.96 14.94
C GLY A 154 -27.88 -21.54 14.60
N THR A 155 -27.82 -20.66 15.60
CA THR A 155 -27.42 -19.28 15.45
C THR A 155 -26.41 -18.95 16.54
N ALA A 156 -25.12 -18.96 16.19
CA ALA A 156 -24.01 -18.65 17.08
C ALA A 156 -23.46 -17.25 16.77
N ILE A 157 -24.09 -16.23 17.33
CA ILE A 157 -23.70 -14.82 17.13
C ILE A 157 -22.32 -14.56 17.72
N ASP A 158 -21.97 -15.19 18.82
CA ASP A 158 -20.65 -15.10 19.47
C ASP A 158 -19.52 -15.55 18.52
N ALA A 159 -19.70 -16.69 17.83
CA ALA A 159 -18.73 -17.17 16.85
C ALA A 159 -18.57 -16.20 15.66
N ALA A 160 -19.67 -15.56 15.23
CA ALA A 160 -19.64 -14.57 14.16
C ALA A 160 -18.85 -13.31 14.59
N ILE A 161 -19.06 -12.83 15.82
CA ILE A 161 -18.35 -11.67 16.38
C ILE A 161 -16.86 -11.99 16.55
N ASP A 162 -16.53 -13.13 17.15
CA ASP A 162 -15.15 -13.53 17.40
C ASP A 162 -14.39 -13.71 16.07
N LEU A 163 -15.03 -14.29 15.04
CA LEU A 163 -14.43 -14.37 13.70
C LEU A 163 -14.28 -12.99 13.05
N ALA A 164 -15.29 -12.11 13.15
CA ALA A 164 -15.23 -10.76 12.59
C ALA A 164 -14.09 -9.94 13.23
N ALA A 165 -13.85 -10.11 14.52
CA ALA A 165 -12.73 -9.45 15.20
C ALA A 165 -11.36 -9.84 14.60
N THR A 166 -11.22 -11.07 14.08
CA THR A 166 -9.96 -11.50 13.42
C THR A 166 -9.74 -10.88 12.05
N TYR A 167 -10.73 -10.22 11.46
CA TYR A 167 -10.61 -9.56 10.17
C TYR A 167 -9.94 -8.19 10.27
N PHE A 168 -9.98 -7.58 11.44
CA PHE A 168 -9.42 -6.26 11.67
C PHE A 168 -7.92 -6.34 11.95
N ASP A 169 -7.14 -5.58 11.20
CA ASP A 169 -5.70 -5.47 11.38
C ASP A 169 -5.38 -4.36 12.39
N ASP A 170 -4.54 -4.66 13.38
CA ASP A 170 -4.16 -3.69 14.41
C ASP A 170 -3.24 -2.58 13.88
N GLU A 171 -2.61 -2.79 12.71
CA GLU A 171 -1.73 -1.82 12.10
C GLU A 171 -2.49 -0.65 11.42
N ASP A 172 -3.74 -0.87 10.99
CA ASP A 172 -4.58 0.11 10.33
C ASP A 172 -5.45 0.85 11.37
N GLN A 173 -5.16 2.12 11.64
CA GLN A 173 -5.97 2.98 12.53
C GLN A 173 -7.27 3.44 11.86
N THR A 174 -8.10 2.50 11.41
CA THR A 174 -9.42 2.78 10.84
C THR A 174 -10.52 2.52 11.87
N ASN A 175 -11.66 3.19 11.72
CA ASN A 175 -12.84 2.83 12.48
C ASN A 175 -13.33 1.44 12.04
N ARG A 176 -13.84 0.64 12.98
CA ARG A 176 -14.22 -0.75 12.76
C ARG A 176 -15.70 -0.94 13.07
N VAL A 177 -16.43 -1.60 12.20
CA VAL A 177 -17.86 -1.83 12.37
C VAL A 177 -18.21 -3.27 12.00
N ILE A 178 -18.95 -3.94 12.84
CA ILE A 178 -19.54 -5.26 12.56
C ILE A 178 -21.04 -5.09 12.40
N PHE A 179 -21.56 -5.42 11.21
CA PHE A 179 -22.99 -5.51 10.96
C PHE A 179 -23.44 -6.95 11.05
N ILE A 180 -24.28 -7.27 12.04
CA ILE A 180 -24.87 -8.59 12.21
C ILE A 180 -26.27 -8.55 11.63
N LEU A 181 -26.54 -9.45 10.66
CA LEU A 181 -27.85 -9.62 10.04
C LEU A 181 -28.39 -10.99 10.45
N SER A 182 -29.37 -11.00 11.32
CA SER A 182 -30.03 -12.18 11.92
C SER A 182 -31.52 -11.95 12.01
N ASP A 183 -32.29 -13.01 12.22
CA ASP A 183 -33.70 -12.95 12.56
C ASP A 183 -33.92 -12.73 14.07
N GLY A 184 -32.84 -12.64 14.85
CA GLY A 184 -32.88 -12.35 16.29
C GLY A 184 -32.99 -13.60 17.20
N GLU A 185 -33.00 -14.79 16.63
CA GLU A 185 -32.92 -16.03 17.43
C GLU A 185 -31.45 -16.30 17.75
N ASP A 186 -31.03 -16.05 18.98
CA ASP A 186 -29.66 -16.36 19.46
C ASP A 186 -29.74 -17.61 20.36
N HIS A 187 -29.00 -18.63 19.95
CA HIS A 187 -28.88 -19.87 20.69
C HIS A 187 -27.61 -19.91 21.57
N SER A 188 -26.79 -18.83 21.52
CA SER A 188 -25.61 -18.71 22.36
C SER A 188 -25.84 -17.70 23.49
N GLU A 189 -25.63 -18.15 24.73
CA GLU A 189 -25.71 -17.25 25.91
C GLU A 189 -24.55 -16.26 25.99
N ASN A 190 -23.59 -16.33 25.04
CA ASN A 190 -22.31 -15.62 25.09
C ASN A 190 -22.20 -14.40 24.15
N ALA A 191 -23.23 -14.09 23.36
CA ALA A 191 -23.17 -12.98 22.38
C ALA A 191 -22.81 -11.64 23.03
N MET A 192 -23.36 -11.35 24.22
CA MET A 192 -23.04 -10.10 24.92
C MET A 192 -21.59 -10.06 25.43
N ALA A 193 -21.01 -11.20 25.81
CA ALA A 193 -19.62 -11.30 26.21
C ALA A 193 -18.68 -11.14 25.01
N ALA A 194 -19.04 -11.73 23.85
CA ALA A 194 -18.31 -11.57 22.59
C ALA A 194 -18.33 -10.11 22.11
N ALA A 195 -19.48 -9.44 22.17
CA ALA A 195 -19.60 -8.03 21.83
C ALA A 195 -18.75 -7.12 22.73
N LYS A 196 -18.65 -7.42 24.03
CA LYS A 196 -17.76 -6.68 24.93
C LYS A 196 -16.28 -6.88 24.57
N ARG A 197 -15.86 -8.13 24.28
CA ARG A 197 -14.50 -8.40 23.82
C ARG A 197 -14.18 -7.66 22.52
N ALA A 198 -15.07 -7.70 21.54
CA ALA A 198 -14.90 -6.99 20.28
C ALA A 198 -14.77 -5.47 20.48
N LYS A 199 -15.55 -4.90 21.41
CA LYS A 199 -15.44 -3.48 21.76
C LYS A 199 -14.11 -3.10 22.43
N GLU A 200 -13.49 -4.01 23.18
CA GLU A 200 -12.19 -3.79 23.82
C GLU A 200 -11.03 -3.83 22.82
N LEU A 201 -11.24 -4.43 21.66
CA LEU A 201 -10.25 -4.49 20.56
C LEU A 201 -10.28 -3.25 19.64
N GLY A 202 -11.21 -2.33 19.82
CA GLY A 202 -11.27 -1.02 19.13
C GLY A 202 -12.62 -0.78 18.49
#